data_090f6c9a284dcbe4fc8c7a13ebb67714
#
_entry.id   090f6c9a284dcbe4fc8c7a13ebb67714
#
_cell.length_a   1.000
_cell.length_b   1.000
_cell.length_c   1.000
_cell.angle_alpha   90.00
_cell.angle_beta   90.00
_cell.angle_gamma   90.00
#
_symmetry.space_group_name_H-M   'P 1'
#
loop_
_entity.id
_entity.type
_entity.pdbx_description
1 polymer ?
#
loop_
_entity_poly.entity_id
_entity_poly.type
_entity_poly.pdbx_seq_one_letter_code
_entity_poly.pdbx_strand_id
1 'polypeptide(L)'
;MSLLAESKTMYIFIKILRLFLILSIGVGAFSNCVFAQKASTTPRVMLGIDVLEAMNFAPLKGKRVGLLTHPAGVNRYGVSTVDVLRRARNVRLVALFGPEHGIYGNEKADVPVLDKIDKRTGLPVYSLYGKYRKPTPEMLKKIDVLVVDLQSVGSRSYTFKSCMLRAAEACFENGKELMILDRPNPLGGLKVDGPMLDMQYKSYVGMFRVPYVHGLTIGELARFAKATYGAMEITSKQQKRGKLTVIPMRGWKRSMLWSDTGLRWVPTSPAVPSFASAVGYAMTGLGCQIGGFKHGYGTTYPFRLLTFPSKSPSQIAAELRSYGIRGVSYRAVVAKDSKGKRVDGLYVGISDWNSLRPTELSFYMMKATCKFNGGNVFARAGKNQISLFNKHVGSQEWWREISTKGANANVKYYVDKWYRQAQEFKKASSKYYLYGN
;
A
#
# COMPACT_ATOMS: atom_id res chain seq x y z
N MET A 1 23.35 -73.69 -5.86
CA MET A 1 22.18 -73.02 -6.44
C MET A 1 21.70 -71.82 -5.60
N SER A 2 22.60 -71.04 -4.90
CA SER A 2 22.16 -69.94 -4.03
C SER A 2 22.72 -68.55 -4.38
N LEU A 3 23.68 -68.45 -5.28
CA LEU A 3 24.32 -67.19 -5.64
C LEU A 3 23.72 -66.47 -6.85
N LEU A 4 22.84 -67.12 -7.63
CA LEU A 4 22.16 -66.52 -8.79
C LEU A 4 20.79 -65.89 -8.48
N ALA A 5 20.21 -66.16 -7.30
CA ALA A 5 18.94 -65.62 -6.87
C ALA A 5 19.09 -64.20 -6.23
N GLU A 6 20.20 -63.93 -5.53
CA GLU A 6 20.46 -62.65 -4.90
C GLU A 6 20.80 -61.53 -5.89
N SER A 7 21.46 -61.85 -7.03
CA SER A 7 21.77 -60.83 -8.03
C SER A 7 20.56 -60.31 -8.81
N LYS A 8 19.55 -61.13 -9.03
CA LYS A 8 18.31 -60.71 -9.71
C LYS A 8 17.44 -59.85 -8.83
N THR A 9 17.39 -60.09 -7.53
CA THR A 9 16.62 -59.30 -6.57
C THR A 9 17.21 -57.90 -6.35
N MET A 10 18.53 -57.82 -6.30
CA MET A 10 19.27 -56.58 -6.18
C MET A 10 19.15 -55.71 -7.45
N TYR A 11 19.09 -56.33 -8.64
CA TYR A 11 18.95 -55.61 -9.91
C TYR A 11 17.52 -55.05 -10.10
N ILE A 12 16.50 -55.72 -9.56
CA ILE A 12 15.10 -55.24 -9.54
C ILE A 12 14.96 -54.11 -8.55
N PHE A 13 15.60 -54.17 -7.37
CA PHE A 13 15.57 -53.11 -6.37
C PHE A 13 16.25 -51.80 -6.87
N ILE A 14 17.34 -51.90 -7.60
CA ILE A 14 18.04 -50.75 -8.19
C ILE A 14 17.21 -50.13 -9.35
N LYS A 15 16.50 -50.92 -10.15
CA LYS A 15 15.60 -50.41 -11.19
C LYS A 15 14.35 -49.72 -10.60
N ILE A 16 13.80 -50.23 -9.52
CA ILE A 16 12.65 -49.62 -8.82
C ILE A 16 13.10 -48.31 -8.13
N LEU A 17 14.28 -48.29 -7.51
CA LEU A 17 14.84 -47.09 -6.89
C LEU A 17 15.17 -45.98 -7.92
N ARG A 18 15.61 -46.35 -9.14
CA ARG A 18 15.79 -45.39 -10.25
C ARG A 18 14.47 -44.88 -10.84
N LEU A 19 13.41 -45.70 -10.85
CA LEU A 19 12.10 -45.25 -11.29
C LEU A 19 11.45 -44.30 -10.30
N PHE A 20 11.64 -44.50 -9.00
CA PHE A 20 11.17 -43.55 -7.96
C PHE A 20 11.98 -42.26 -7.91
N LEU A 21 13.28 -42.29 -8.29
CA LEU A 21 14.12 -41.09 -8.36
C LEU A 21 13.80 -40.23 -9.61
N ILE A 22 13.26 -40.81 -10.67
CA ILE A 22 12.87 -40.09 -11.90
C ILE A 22 11.42 -39.53 -11.78
N LEU A 23 10.55 -40.17 -10.97
CA LEU A 23 9.22 -39.63 -10.70
C LEU A 23 9.18 -38.52 -9.64
N SER A 24 10.24 -38.38 -8.81
CA SER A 24 10.34 -37.29 -7.82
C SER A 24 10.98 -35.99 -8.35
N ILE A 25 11.50 -35.98 -9.58
CA ILE A 25 12.11 -34.82 -10.23
C ILE A 25 11.10 -34.07 -11.14
N GLY A 26 9.96 -34.68 -11.42
CA GLY A 26 8.94 -34.13 -12.33
C GLY A 26 7.83 -33.28 -11.71
N VAL A 27 7.82 -33.06 -10.38
CA VAL A 27 6.74 -32.33 -9.67
C VAL A 27 7.27 -31.11 -8.88
N GLY A 28 8.42 -30.58 -9.26
CA GLY A 28 9.09 -29.50 -8.52
C GLY A 28 9.40 -28.20 -9.26
N ALA A 29 8.94 -28.04 -10.50
CA ALA A 29 9.26 -26.84 -11.29
C ALA A 29 8.03 -26.05 -11.70
N PHE A 30 7.10 -25.78 -10.78
CA PHE A 30 6.20 -24.65 -10.93
C PHE A 30 6.70 -23.53 -10.05
N SER A 31 7.34 -22.58 -10.71
CA SER A 31 7.89 -21.35 -10.16
C SER A 31 6.91 -20.71 -9.18
N ASN A 32 7.25 -20.81 -7.91
CA ASN A 32 6.88 -19.78 -6.97
C ASN A 32 7.57 -18.49 -7.44
N CYS A 33 6.93 -17.73 -8.34
CA CYS A 33 7.13 -16.28 -8.40
C CYS A 33 6.51 -15.65 -7.15
N VAL A 34 6.90 -16.17 -6.01
CA VAL A 34 6.94 -15.44 -4.78
C VAL A 34 8.02 -14.41 -5.03
N PHE A 35 7.76 -13.16 -4.76
CA PHE A 35 8.76 -12.13 -4.59
C PHE A 35 9.76 -12.59 -3.51
N ALA A 36 10.60 -13.56 -3.85
CA ALA A 36 11.70 -14.02 -3.01
C ALA A 36 12.70 -12.87 -2.97
N GLN A 37 12.77 -12.21 -1.86
CA GLN A 37 13.74 -11.16 -1.57
C GLN A 37 15.13 -11.81 -1.65
N LYS A 38 15.84 -11.62 -2.78
CA LYS A 38 17.26 -11.97 -2.89
C LYS A 38 17.99 -11.23 -1.77
N ALA A 39 18.56 -11.96 -0.85
CA ALA A 39 19.38 -11.42 0.23
C ALA A 39 20.62 -10.75 -0.37
N SER A 40 20.52 -9.47 -0.67
CA SER A 40 21.69 -8.60 -0.83
C SER A 40 22.09 -8.13 0.56
N THR A 41 23.34 -8.28 0.96
CA THR A 41 23.86 -7.85 2.26
C THR A 41 23.77 -6.34 2.48
N THR A 42 23.63 -5.55 1.40
CA THR A 42 23.43 -4.09 1.47
C THR A 42 22.29 -3.67 0.55
N PRO A 43 21.25 -2.98 1.08
CA PRO A 43 20.18 -2.46 0.26
C PRO A 43 20.70 -1.49 -0.81
N ARG A 44 20.24 -1.66 -2.07
CA ARG A 44 20.66 -0.82 -3.20
C ARG A 44 20.11 0.61 -3.09
N VAL A 45 18.98 0.78 -2.42
CA VAL A 45 18.30 2.05 -2.27
C VAL A 45 18.65 2.70 -0.94
N MET A 46 19.09 3.94 -0.96
CA MET A 46 19.16 4.82 0.20
C MET A 46 17.85 5.58 0.32
N LEU A 47 17.17 5.42 1.44
CA LEU A 47 15.94 6.16 1.76
C LEU A 47 16.25 7.64 2.04
N GLY A 48 15.25 8.50 2.04
CA GLY A 48 15.43 9.91 2.38
C GLY A 48 16.14 10.12 3.72
N ILE A 49 15.87 9.27 4.72
CA ILE A 49 16.59 9.34 6.01
C ILE A 49 18.08 8.99 5.89
N ASP A 50 18.44 7.98 5.06
CA ASP A 50 19.83 7.63 4.83
C ASP A 50 20.59 8.75 4.11
N VAL A 51 19.91 9.41 3.16
CA VAL A 51 20.49 10.58 2.45
C VAL A 51 20.65 11.76 3.39
N LEU A 52 19.68 12.04 4.26
CA LEU A 52 19.77 13.09 5.26
C LEU A 52 20.93 12.83 6.26
N GLU A 53 21.11 11.58 6.68
CA GLU A 53 22.25 11.16 7.53
C GLU A 53 23.58 11.34 6.78
N ALA A 54 23.66 10.95 5.51
CA ALA A 54 24.85 11.17 4.67
C ALA A 54 25.20 12.66 4.44
N MET A 55 24.20 13.56 4.54
CA MET A 55 24.38 15.01 4.55
C MET A 55 24.76 15.55 5.93
N ASN A 56 25.08 14.69 6.89
CA ASN A 56 25.29 15.04 8.29
C ASN A 56 24.17 15.94 8.85
N PHE A 57 22.93 15.66 8.47
CA PHE A 57 21.73 16.40 8.87
C PHE A 57 21.78 17.93 8.65
N ALA A 58 22.62 18.41 7.73
CA ALA A 58 22.83 19.83 7.48
C ALA A 58 21.52 20.64 7.32
N PRO A 59 20.47 20.14 6.63
CA PRO A 59 19.19 20.85 6.50
C PRO A 59 18.42 21.06 7.82
N LEU A 60 18.78 20.33 8.89
CA LEU A 60 18.13 20.40 10.22
C LEU A 60 18.96 21.18 11.25
N LYS A 61 20.19 21.60 10.90
CA LYS A 61 21.10 22.31 11.81
C LYS A 61 20.43 23.56 12.40
N GLY A 62 20.45 23.67 13.73
CA GLY A 62 19.90 24.82 14.47
C GLY A 62 18.37 24.85 14.58
N LYS A 63 17.66 23.87 14.00
CA LYS A 63 16.18 23.81 14.03
C LYS A 63 15.68 22.90 15.13
N ARG A 64 14.53 23.27 15.73
CA ARG A 64 13.73 22.40 16.58
C ARG A 64 12.89 21.50 15.66
N VAL A 65 13.09 20.19 15.76
CA VAL A 65 12.54 19.20 14.85
C VAL A 65 11.34 18.49 15.47
N GLY A 66 10.18 18.50 14.81
CA GLY A 66 9.11 17.54 15.01
C GLY A 66 9.25 16.40 14.00
N LEU A 67 8.91 15.17 14.38
CA LEU A 67 8.96 14.01 13.48
C LEU A 67 7.58 13.34 13.42
N LEU A 68 6.97 13.34 12.23
CA LEU A 68 5.78 12.53 11.92
C LEU A 68 6.25 11.19 11.34
N THR A 69 6.02 10.12 12.08
CA THR A 69 6.52 8.79 11.73
C THR A 69 5.63 7.66 12.25
N HIS A 70 5.95 6.45 11.83
CA HIS A 70 5.30 5.19 12.20
C HIS A 70 6.35 4.04 12.21
N PRO A 71 6.01 2.77 12.54
CA PRO A 71 7.00 1.69 12.64
C PRO A 71 7.86 1.45 11.40
N ALA A 72 7.33 1.69 10.20
CA ALA A 72 8.11 1.57 8.97
C ALA A 72 8.95 2.83 8.65
N GLY A 73 8.93 3.86 9.51
CA GLY A 73 9.87 4.99 9.49
C GLY A 73 11.23 4.55 9.99
N VAL A 74 11.96 3.81 9.16
CA VAL A 74 13.30 3.27 9.47
C VAL A 74 14.27 3.61 8.34
N ASN A 75 15.58 3.60 8.66
CA ASN A 75 16.60 3.65 7.63
C ASN A 75 16.75 2.31 6.89
N ARG A 76 17.57 2.22 5.86
CA ARG A 76 17.77 1.00 5.06
C ARG A 76 18.27 -0.20 5.87
N TYR A 77 18.79 0.01 7.06
CA TYR A 77 19.26 -1.03 7.98
C TYR A 77 18.22 -1.42 9.04
N GLY A 78 17.03 -0.83 9.00
CA GLY A 78 15.94 -1.10 9.95
C GLY A 78 16.02 -0.31 11.25
N VAL A 79 16.92 0.67 11.36
CA VAL A 79 17.00 1.54 12.54
C VAL A 79 15.92 2.62 12.45
N SER A 80 15.13 2.79 13.52
CA SER A 80 14.06 3.78 13.59
C SER A 80 14.57 5.19 13.30
N THR A 81 13.85 5.96 12.49
CA THR A 81 14.14 7.37 12.22
C THR A 81 14.15 8.20 13.50
N VAL A 82 13.35 7.84 14.52
CA VAL A 82 13.42 8.44 15.86
C VAL A 82 14.84 8.29 16.43
N ASP A 83 15.42 7.08 16.36
CA ASP A 83 16.75 6.81 16.92
C ASP A 83 17.86 7.41 16.08
N VAL A 84 17.70 7.40 14.75
CA VAL A 84 18.66 8.07 13.83
C VAL A 84 18.76 9.56 14.15
N LEU A 85 17.62 10.25 14.30
CA LEU A 85 17.63 11.69 14.61
C LEU A 85 18.09 12.00 16.04
N ARG A 86 17.78 11.13 17.02
CA ARG A 86 18.18 11.34 18.41
C ARG A 86 19.69 11.17 18.66
N ARG A 87 20.34 10.26 17.93
CA ARG A 87 21.79 10.06 18.06
C ARG A 87 22.62 11.14 17.36
N ALA A 88 22.00 11.93 16.45
CA ALA A 88 22.66 12.99 15.73
C ALA A 88 22.90 14.22 16.63
N ARG A 89 24.17 14.55 16.91
CA ARG A 89 24.55 15.64 17.85
C ARG A 89 24.06 17.02 17.42
N ASN A 90 23.87 17.23 16.12
CA ASN A 90 23.45 18.50 15.53
C ASN A 90 21.94 18.59 15.23
N VAL A 91 21.14 17.61 15.68
CA VAL A 91 19.69 17.57 15.52
C VAL A 91 19.00 17.71 16.89
N ARG A 92 18.07 18.65 16.97
CA ARG A 92 17.25 18.86 18.18
C ARG A 92 15.83 18.32 17.95
N LEU A 93 15.63 17.00 18.11
CA LEU A 93 14.30 16.37 18.08
C LEU A 93 13.54 16.73 19.36
N VAL A 94 12.36 17.38 19.24
CA VAL A 94 11.61 17.93 20.39
C VAL A 94 10.17 17.41 20.49
N ALA A 95 9.64 16.79 19.43
CA ALA A 95 8.28 16.25 19.42
C ALA A 95 8.14 15.12 18.40
N LEU A 96 7.25 14.18 18.68
CA LEU A 96 6.84 13.11 17.79
C LEU A 96 5.37 13.29 17.40
N PHE A 97 5.02 12.89 16.18
CA PHE A 97 3.67 12.90 15.66
C PHE A 97 3.36 11.51 15.09
N GLY A 98 2.20 10.95 15.43
CA GLY A 98 1.75 9.64 14.98
C GLY A 98 0.57 9.72 14.02
N PRO A 99 0.59 9.03 12.88
CA PRO A 99 -0.58 8.84 12.04
C PRO A 99 -1.53 7.80 12.65
N GLU A 100 -2.50 7.32 11.88
CA GLU A 100 -3.29 6.12 12.21
C GLU A 100 -2.36 4.98 12.67
N HIS A 101 -2.77 4.24 13.68
CA HIS A 101 -1.99 3.21 14.42
C HIS A 101 -0.86 3.73 15.31
N GLY A 102 -0.61 5.04 15.37
CA GLY A 102 0.41 5.64 16.23
C GLY A 102 1.85 5.40 15.78
N ILE A 103 2.80 5.95 16.56
CA ILE A 103 4.24 5.87 16.21
C ILE A 103 4.82 4.45 16.34
N TYR A 104 4.15 3.54 17.08
CA TYR A 104 4.57 2.15 17.29
C TYR A 104 3.70 1.12 16.58
N GLY A 105 2.61 1.54 15.91
CA GLY A 105 1.77 0.68 15.06
C GLY A 105 0.88 -0.30 15.81
N ASN A 106 0.73 -0.18 17.12
CA ASN A 106 -0.02 -1.09 17.97
C ASN A 106 -1.44 -0.59 18.32
N GLU A 107 -1.81 0.60 17.88
CA GLU A 107 -3.15 1.12 18.04
C GLU A 107 -4.09 0.53 16.97
N LYS A 108 -5.31 0.19 17.39
CA LYS A 108 -6.31 -0.38 16.46
C LYS A 108 -6.72 0.63 15.38
N ALA A 109 -7.11 0.12 14.21
CA ALA A 109 -7.72 0.94 13.17
C ALA A 109 -9.03 1.58 13.68
N ASP A 110 -9.35 2.78 13.17
CA ASP A 110 -10.55 3.53 13.48
C ASP A 110 -10.76 3.88 14.98
N VAL A 111 -9.69 3.73 15.80
CA VAL A 111 -9.71 4.13 17.21
C VAL A 111 -8.88 5.40 17.40
N PRO A 112 -9.39 6.42 18.12
CA PRO A 112 -8.64 7.62 18.44
C PRO A 112 -7.36 7.29 19.22
N VAL A 113 -6.23 7.78 18.73
CA VAL A 113 -4.95 7.69 19.44
C VAL A 113 -4.75 8.94 20.30
N LEU A 114 -4.48 8.77 21.58
CA LEU A 114 -4.33 9.87 22.52
C LEU A 114 -2.91 10.45 22.49
N ASP A 115 -2.79 11.75 22.79
CA ASP A 115 -1.52 12.41 23.04
C ASP A 115 -0.89 11.85 24.32
N LYS A 116 0.41 11.64 24.33
CA LYS A 116 1.15 11.07 25.47
C LYS A 116 2.61 11.52 25.48
N ILE A 117 3.28 11.29 26.59
CA ILE A 117 4.75 11.34 26.63
C ILE A 117 5.27 9.95 26.28
N ASP A 118 6.13 9.85 25.33
CA ASP A 118 6.78 8.60 24.95
C ASP A 118 7.80 8.19 26.02
N LYS A 119 7.55 7.06 26.70
CA LYS A 119 8.40 6.56 27.78
C LYS A 119 9.85 6.28 27.35
N ARG A 120 10.07 5.92 26.08
CA ARG A 120 11.39 5.59 25.55
C ARG A 120 12.25 6.81 25.29
N THR A 121 11.63 7.91 24.87
CA THR A 121 12.34 9.13 24.44
C THR A 121 12.16 10.33 25.37
N GLY A 122 11.14 10.31 26.23
CA GLY A 122 10.73 11.45 27.05
C GLY A 122 10.06 12.58 26.25
N LEU A 123 9.82 12.37 24.95
CA LEU A 123 9.26 13.40 24.07
C LEU A 123 7.73 13.36 24.06
N PRO A 124 7.07 14.52 23.87
CA PRO A 124 5.64 14.54 23.61
C PRO A 124 5.33 13.86 22.28
N VAL A 125 4.28 13.05 22.26
CA VAL A 125 3.72 12.39 21.07
C VAL A 125 2.34 12.96 20.84
N TYR A 126 2.15 13.60 19.71
CA TYR A 126 0.87 14.13 19.27
C TYR A 126 0.22 13.18 18.27
N SER A 127 -1.02 12.81 18.52
CA SER A 127 -1.79 11.99 17.61
C SER A 127 -2.43 12.83 16.50
N LEU A 128 -2.23 12.38 15.24
CA LEU A 128 -2.91 12.94 14.08
C LEU A 128 -4.02 11.99 13.57
N TYR A 129 -4.57 11.16 14.49
CA TYR A 129 -5.69 10.28 14.20
C TYR A 129 -6.64 10.19 15.41
N GLY A 130 -7.84 10.70 15.24
CA GLY A 130 -8.85 10.80 16.29
C GLY A 130 -9.36 12.22 16.43
N LYS A 131 -9.12 12.85 17.57
CA LYS A 131 -9.56 14.24 17.84
C LYS A 131 -9.02 15.23 16.81
N TYR A 132 -7.75 15.08 16.43
CA TYR A 132 -7.09 15.91 15.44
C TYR A 132 -6.58 15.05 14.28
N ARG A 133 -6.82 15.50 13.05
CA ARG A 133 -6.25 14.93 11.80
C ARG A 133 -5.30 15.89 11.11
N LYS A 134 -5.09 17.05 11.72
CA LYS A 134 -4.21 18.13 11.30
C LYS A 134 -3.49 18.65 12.55
N PRO A 135 -2.17 18.86 12.53
CA PRO A 135 -1.49 19.48 13.66
C PRO A 135 -2.10 20.82 14.04
N THR A 136 -2.30 21.06 15.33
CA THR A 136 -2.78 22.35 15.82
C THR A 136 -1.63 23.37 15.91
N PRO A 137 -1.91 24.67 15.95
CA PRO A 137 -0.87 25.69 16.18
C PRO A 137 -0.07 25.44 17.45
N GLU A 138 -0.69 24.97 18.54
CA GLU A 138 0.00 24.66 19.80
C GLU A 138 0.99 23.51 19.65
N MET A 139 0.63 22.44 18.90
CA MET A 139 1.55 21.33 18.60
C MET A 139 2.78 21.84 17.80
N LEU A 140 2.58 22.80 16.90
CA LEU A 140 3.60 23.34 16.02
C LEU A 140 4.45 24.44 16.67
N LYS A 141 4.01 25.04 17.77
CA LYS A 141 4.68 26.19 18.42
C LYS A 141 6.13 25.89 18.83
N LYS A 142 6.38 24.63 19.25
CA LYS A 142 7.70 24.19 19.73
C LYS A 142 8.66 23.74 18.64
N ILE A 143 8.23 23.67 17.37
CA ILE A 143 9.06 23.20 16.26
C ILE A 143 9.29 24.30 15.23
N ASP A 144 10.35 24.18 14.45
CA ASP A 144 10.67 25.03 13.30
C ASP A 144 10.43 24.27 12.00
N VAL A 145 10.64 22.96 12.02
CA VAL A 145 10.45 22.05 10.90
C VAL A 145 9.71 20.78 11.36
N LEU A 146 8.72 20.35 10.59
CA LEU A 146 8.10 19.04 10.73
C LEU A 146 8.68 18.10 9.66
N VAL A 147 9.44 17.12 10.10
CA VAL A 147 9.98 16.05 9.27
C VAL A 147 8.93 14.96 9.16
N VAL A 148 8.65 14.48 7.95
CA VAL A 148 7.70 13.41 7.66
C VAL A 148 8.45 12.21 7.11
N ASP A 149 8.34 11.08 7.79
CA ASP A 149 8.92 9.81 7.39
C ASP A 149 7.84 8.71 7.44
N LEU A 150 7.06 8.60 6.36
CA LEU A 150 5.91 7.72 6.25
C LEU A 150 6.03 6.82 5.02
N GLN A 151 5.88 5.49 5.20
CA GLN A 151 5.81 4.52 4.12
C GLN A 151 4.37 4.35 3.64
N SER A 152 4.07 4.79 2.43
CA SER A 152 2.78 4.53 1.76
C SER A 152 2.79 3.18 1.03
N VAL A 153 1.61 2.69 0.63
CA VAL A 153 1.43 1.43 -0.13
C VAL A 153 1.12 1.66 -1.62
N GLY A 154 1.18 2.90 -2.11
CA GLY A 154 0.97 3.22 -3.53
C GLY A 154 -0.49 3.36 -3.98
N SER A 155 -1.47 3.11 -3.09
CA SER A 155 -2.90 3.22 -3.39
C SER A 155 -3.53 4.46 -2.75
N ARG A 156 -4.45 5.13 -3.45
CA ARG A 156 -5.07 6.40 -3.02
C ARG A 156 -5.73 6.33 -1.65
N SER A 157 -6.41 5.26 -1.31
CA SER A 157 -7.18 5.14 -0.07
C SER A 157 -6.34 4.85 1.18
N TYR A 158 -5.03 4.67 1.08
CA TYR A 158 -4.16 4.51 2.24
C TYR A 158 -3.90 5.87 2.90
N THR A 159 -4.25 6.05 4.18
CA THR A 159 -4.42 7.34 4.84
C THR A 159 -3.16 8.17 5.10
N PHE A 160 -1.97 7.55 5.09
CA PHE A 160 -0.73 8.23 5.44
C PHE A 160 -0.37 9.42 4.55
N LYS A 161 -0.72 9.37 3.26
CA LYS A 161 -0.57 10.53 2.37
C LYS A 161 -1.53 11.66 2.73
N SER A 162 -2.71 11.33 3.24
CA SER A 162 -3.67 12.33 3.74
C SER A 162 -3.17 12.98 5.04
N CYS A 163 -2.56 12.17 5.92
CA CYS A 163 -1.88 12.67 7.12
C CYS A 163 -0.73 13.64 6.74
N MET A 164 0.10 13.27 5.77
CA MET A 164 1.16 14.15 5.24
C MET A 164 0.60 15.46 4.67
N LEU A 165 -0.50 15.40 3.89
CA LEU A 165 -1.11 16.60 3.32
C LEU A 165 -1.64 17.54 4.41
N ARG A 166 -2.33 17.01 5.42
CA ARG A 166 -2.81 17.79 6.56
C ARG A 166 -1.67 18.38 7.39
N ALA A 167 -0.57 17.66 7.54
CA ALA A 167 0.64 18.18 8.17
C ALA A 167 1.27 19.31 7.35
N ALA A 168 1.28 19.19 6.01
CA ALA A 168 1.76 20.25 5.11
C ALA A 168 0.93 21.52 5.23
N GLU A 169 -0.41 21.39 5.19
CA GLU A 169 -1.33 22.50 5.37
C GLU A 169 -1.07 23.24 6.70
N ALA A 170 -1.00 22.47 7.80
CA ALA A 170 -0.74 23.05 9.12
C ALA A 170 0.60 23.78 9.21
N CYS A 171 1.66 23.21 8.63
CA CYS A 171 2.97 23.86 8.58
C CYS A 171 2.91 25.16 7.79
N PHE A 172 2.27 25.17 6.62
CA PHE A 172 2.22 26.36 5.76
C PHE A 172 1.37 27.48 6.35
N GLU A 173 0.26 27.13 7.03
CA GLU A 173 -0.57 28.10 7.77
C GLU A 173 0.18 28.76 8.92
N ASN A 174 1.07 28.01 9.59
CA ASN A 174 1.79 28.48 10.78
C ASN A 174 3.25 28.89 10.49
N GLY A 175 3.61 29.08 9.21
CA GLY A 175 4.96 29.50 8.82
C GLY A 175 6.07 28.51 9.16
N LYS A 176 5.73 27.21 9.34
CA LYS A 176 6.70 26.14 9.63
C LYS A 176 7.15 25.47 8.33
N GLU A 177 8.36 24.96 8.33
CA GLU A 177 8.89 24.15 7.22
C GLU A 177 8.33 22.72 7.30
N LEU A 178 7.95 22.14 6.15
CA LEU A 178 7.71 20.72 6.01
C LEU A 178 8.88 20.07 5.28
N MET A 179 9.45 19.01 5.86
CA MET A 179 10.50 18.21 5.21
C MET A 179 10.02 16.78 5.03
N ILE A 180 10.03 16.27 3.80
CA ILE A 180 9.68 14.88 3.49
C ILE A 180 10.96 14.08 3.30
N LEU A 181 11.12 13.00 4.07
CA LEU A 181 12.11 11.96 3.82
C LEU A 181 11.48 10.95 2.89
N ASP A 182 11.84 11.00 1.60
CA ASP A 182 11.11 10.24 0.58
C ASP A 182 11.40 8.74 0.65
N ARG A 183 10.40 7.94 0.24
CA ARG A 183 10.40 6.48 0.30
C ARG A 183 9.86 5.88 -0.99
N PRO A 184 10.27 4.62 -1.33
CA PRO A 184 9.77 3.95 -2.52
C PRO A 184 8.25 3.85 -2.53
N ASN A 185 7.65 4.10 -3.70
CA ASN A 185 6.33 3.55 -3.95
C ASN A 185 6.47 2.04 -4.15
N PRO A 186 5.88 1.18 -3.31
CA PRO A 186 6.12 -0.25 -3.38
C PRO A 186 5.59 -0.89 -4.67
N LEU A 187 4.61 -0.26 -5.31
CA LEU A 187 4.05 -0.69 -6.61
C LEU A 187 4.87 -0.17 -7.81
N GLY A 188 6.01 0.48 -7.55
CA GLY A 188 6.80 1.18 -8.55
C GLY A 188 6.19 2.53 -8.95
N GLY A 189 6.91 3.26 -9.79
CA GLY A 189 6.48 4.56 -10.31
C GLY A 189 5.85 4.50 -11.71
N LEU A 190 5.89 3.35 -12.38
CA LEU A 190 5.39 3.19 -13.75
C LEU A 190 3.94 2.73 -13.82
N LYS A 191 3.45 2.02 -12.79
CA LYS A 191 2.08 1.51 -12.74
C LYS A 191 1.13 2.60 -12.25
N VAL A 192 0.21 3.02 -13.11
CA VAL A 192 -0.85 3.99 -12.81
C VAL A 192 -2.16 3.40 -13.31
N ASP A 193 -3.18 3.29 -12.44
CA ASP A 193 -4.38 2.53 -12.75
C ASP A 193 -5.58 2.91 -11.87
N GLY A 194 -6.78 2.60 -12.36
CA GLY A 194 -8.05 2.80 -11.68
C GLY A 194 -8.62 4.21 -11.80
N PRO A 195 -9.82 4.45 -11.24
CA PRO A 195 -10.53 5.70 -11.40
C PRO A 195 -9.77 6.87 -10.76
N MET A 196 -9.78 8.01 -11.45
CA MET A 196 -9.45 9.30 -10.86
C MET A 196 -10.44 9.61 -9.73
N LEU A 197 -9.96 10.28 -8.67
CA LEU A 197 -10.89 10.74 -7.63
C LEU A 197 -11.83 11.82 -8.19
N ASP A 198 -13.11 11.53 -8.18
CA ASP A 198 -14.14 12.54 -8.31
C ASP A 198 -14.18 13.37 -7.01
N MET A 199 -13.93 14.67 -7.12
CA MET A 199 -13.67 15.54 -5.97
C MET A 199 -14.88 15.73 -5.05
N GLN A 200 -16.10 15.43 -5.48
CA GLN A 200 -17.25 15.37 -4.59
C GLN A 200 -17.10 14.31 -3.48
N TYR A 201 -16.25 13.29 -3.70
CA TYR A 201 -15.92 12.26 -2.71
C TYR A 201 -14.63 12.52 -1.95
N LYS A 202 -14.06 13.74 -2.06
CA LYS A 202 -12.88 14.12 -1.29
C LYS A 202 -13.10 13.83 0.20
N SER A 203 -12.16 13.08 0.79
CA SER A 203 -12.24 12.64 2.18
C SER A 203 -10.87 12.23 2.68
N TYR A 204 -10.75 11.87 3.96
CA TYR A 204 -9.46 11.43 4.51
C TYR A 204 -8.91 10.16 3.85
N VAL A 205 -9.76 9.29 3.27
CA VAL A 205 -9.32 8.15 2.45
C VAL A 205 -9.09 8.49 0.97
N GLY A 206 -9.19 9.77 0.59
CA GLY A 206 -8.97 10.24 -0.78
C GLY A 206 -8.91 11.75 -0.85
N MET A 207 -7.74 12.35 -0.54
CA MET A 207 -7.58 13.80 -0.55
C MET A 207 -7.03 14.36 -1.86
N PHE A 208 -6.40 13.50 -2.68
CA PHE A 208 -5.74 13.91 -3.91
C PHE A 208 -6.57 13.51 -5.13
N ARG A 209 -6.68 14.40 -6.11
CA ARG A 209 -7.24 14.07 -7.42
C ARG A 209 -6.23 13.29 -8.27
N VAL A 210 -6.06 12.02 -7.90
CA VAL A 210 -5.15 11.08 -8.56
C VAL A 210 -5.88 9.77 -8.85
N PRO A 211 -5.38 8.92 -9.77
CA PRO A 211 -5.87 7.56 -9.96
C PRO A 211 -5.74 6.73 -8.69
N TYR A 212 -6.48 5.64 -8.57
CA TYR A 212 -6.44 4.80 -7.38
C TYR A 212 -5.03 4.27 -7.11
N VAL A 213 -4.33 3.76 -8.11
CA VAL A 213 -2.89 3.48 -8.12
C VAL A 213 -2.21 4.63 -8.87
N HIS A 214 -1.45 5.45 -8.18
CA HIS A 214 -1.03 6.76 -8.69
C HIS A 214 0.43 6.85 -9.16
N GLY A 215 1.27 5.85 -8.86
CA GLY A 215 2.66 5.81 -9.33
C GLY A 215 3.60 6.87 -8.75
N LEU A 216 3.16 7.69 -7.80
CA LEU A 216 3.97 8.73 -7.17
C LEU A 216 4.52 8.27 -5.81
N THR A 217 5.70 8.75 -5.44
CA THR A 217 6.20 8.66 -4.06
C THR A 217 5.49 9.67 -3.16
N ILE A 218 5.69 9.58 -1.84
CA ILE A 218 5.09 10.55 -0.91
C ILE A 218 5.69 11.96 -1.09
N GLY A 219 6.99 12.04 -1.43
CA GLY A 219 7.65 13.30 -1.75
C GLY A 219 7.14 13.93 -3.05
N GLU A 220 6.92 13.11 -4.07
CA GLU A 220 6.31 13.55 -5.34
C GLU A 220 4.86 14.01 -5.15
N LEU A 221 4.08 13.34 -4.29
CA LEU A 221 2.72 13.77 -3.92
C LEU A 221 2.72 15.11 -3.16
N ALA A 222 3.70 15.35 -2.29
CA ALA A 222 3.82 16.63 -1.60
C ALA A 222 4.15 17.76 -2.60
N ARG A 223 5.03 17.52 -3.57
CA ARG A 223 5.32 18.47 -4.66
C ARG A 223 4.09 18.73 -5.53
N PHE A 224 3.37 17.66 -5.89
CA PHE A 224 2.11 17.74 -6.64
C PHE A 224 1.10 18.63 -5.89
N ALA A 225 0.87 18.36 -4.60
CA ALA A 225 -0.10 19.13 -3.81
C ALA A 225 0.30 20.62 -3.68
N LYS A 226 1.59 20.89 -3.41
CA LYS A 226 2.08 22.27 -3.30
C LYS A 226 1.95 23.06 -4.60
N ALA A 227 2.12 22.41 -5.74
CA ALA A 227 2.07 23.08 -7.05
C ALA A 227 0.66 23.12 -7.69
N THR A 228 -0.29 22.32 -7.20
CA THR A 228 -1.62 22.21 -7.78
C THR A 228 -2.62 23.09 -7.02
N TYR A 229 -3.19 24.08 -7.71
CA TYR A 229 -4.24 24.92 -7.13
C TYR A 229 -5.43 24.10 -6.63
N GLY A 230 -5.92 24.40 -5.43
CA GLY A 230 -7.07 23.71 -4.81
C GLY A 230 -6.77 22.29 -4.30
N ALA A 231 -5.53 21.78 -4.44
CA ALA A 231 -5.16 20.48 -3.88
C ALA A 231 -5.07 20.51 -2.34
N MET A 232 -4.75 21.67 -1.77
CA MET A 232 -4.64 21.92 -0.33
C MET A 232 -5.80 22.78 0.14
N GLU A 233 -6.27 22.59 1.37
CA GLU A 233 -7.36 23.36 2.00
C GLU A 233 -6.79 24.56 2.80
N ILE A 234 -6.00 25.37 2.11
CA ILE A 234 -5.36 26.59 2.62
C ILE A 234 -5.43 27.68 1.54
N THR A 235 -5.14 28.94 1.90
CA THR A 235 -5.12 30.01 0.92
C THR A 235 -3.97 29.87 -0.07
N SER A 236 -4.16 30.37 -1.30
CA SER A 236 -3.10 30.38 -2.33
C SER A 236 -1.82 31.08 -1.85
N LYS A 237 -1.95 32.11 -1.00
CA LYS A 237 -0.82 32.83 -0.39
C LYS A 237 -0.04 31.92 0.55
N GLN A 238 -0.71 31.16 1.42
CA GLN A 238 -0.09 30.18 2.32
C GLN A 238 0.55 29.05 1.53
N GLN A 239 -0.13 28.50 0.52
CA GLN A 239 0.41 27.45 -0.35
C GLN A 239 1.68 27.91 -1.08
N LYS A 240 1.70 29.11 -1.65
CA LYS A 240 2.91 29.69 -2.30
C LYS A 240 4.06 29.87 -1.33
N ARG A 241 3.83 30.49 -0.16
CA ARG A 241 4.85 30.80 0.84
C ARG A 241 5.33 29.59 1.62
N GLY A 242 4.55 28.53 1.69
CA GLY A 242 4.87 27.31 2.41
C GLY A 242 6.23 26.74 1.99
N LYS A 243 7.09 26.46 2.97
CA LYS A 243 8.42 25.87 2.74
C LYS A 243 8.30 24.35 2.71
N LEU A 244 8.55 23.75 1.55
CA LEU A 244 8.60 22.31 1.35
C LEU A 244 10.01 21.92 0.92
N THR A 245 10.64 21.05 1.71
CA THR A 245 11.90 20.39 1.37
C THR A 245 11.61 18.89 1.19
N VAL A 246 12.07 18.29 0.11
CA VAL A 246 12.04 16.84 -0.08
C VAL A 246 13.47 16.34 -0.13
N ILE A 247 13.82 15.42 0.77
CA ILE A 247 15.09 14.70 0.74
C ILE A 247 14.86 13.45 -0.11
N PRO A 248 15.35 13.42 -1.35
CA PRO A 248 15.11 12.33 -2.26
C PRO A 248 15.91 11.08 -1.88
N MET A 249 15.43 9.93 -2.31
CA MET A 249 16.17 8.66 -2.27
C MET A 249 17.35 8.71 -3.24
N ARG A 250 18.33 7.83 -3.02
CA ARG A 250 19.37 7.50 -4.01
C ARG A 250 19.25 6.05 -4.42
N GLY A 251 19.43 5.78 -5.72
CA GLY A 251 19.42 4.43 -6.28
C GLY A 251 18.01 3.85 -6.55
N TRP A 252 16.93 4.53 -6.19
CA TRP A 252 15.57 4.11 -6.59
C TRP A 252 15.24 4.63 -7.99
N LYS A 253 14.67 3.72 -8.78
CA LYS A 253 14.14 4.01 -10.12
C LYS A 253 12.65 3.71 -10.17
N ARG A 254 11.92 4.42 -11.02
CA ARG A 254 10.45 4.25 -11.18
C ARG A 254 10.05 2.85 -11.64
N SER A 255 10.95 2.14 -12.33
CA SER A 255 10.75 0.75 -12.75
C SER A 255 10.85 -0.27 -11.61
N MET A 256 11.43 0.10 -10.46
CA MET A 256 11.61 -0.78 -9.31
C MET A 256 10.32 -1.01 -8.54
N LEU A 257 9.98 -2.27 -8.30
CA LEU A 257 9.06 -2.68 -7.24
C LEU A 257 9.80 -2.72 -5.90
N TRP A 258 9.06 -2.91 -4.81
CA TRP A 258 9.69 -3.04 -3.48
C TRP A 258 10.75 -4.13 -3.43
N SER A 259 10.47 -5.30 -4.04
CA SER A 259 11.41 -6.44 -4.12
C SER A 259 12.77 -6.08 -4.73
N ASP A 260 12.81 -5.10 -5.63
CA ASP A 260 14.02 -4.73 -6.37
C ASP A 260 14.92 -3.77 -5.59
N THR A 261 14.38 -3.18 -4.51
CA THR A 261 15.09 -2.20 -3.69
C THR A 261 16.13 -2.81 -2.76
N GLY A 262 15.99 -4.10 -2.43
CA GLY A 262 16.77 -4.78 -1.39
C GLY A 262 16.35 -4.40 0.04
N LEU A 263 15.35 -3.55 0.21
CA LEU A 263 14.86 -3.13 1.52
C LEU A 263 13.98 -4.19 2.17
N ARG A 264 14.14 -4.37 3.49
CA ARG A 264 13.22 -5.18 4.28
C ARG A 264 11.86 -4.49 4.38
N TRP A 265 10.77 -5.23 4.16
CA TRP A 265 9.43 -4.72 4.46
C TRP A 265 9.21 -4.64 5.97
N VAL A 266 8.87 -3.46 6.44
CA VAL A 266 8.36 -3.25 7.80
C VAL A 266 6.85 -3.02 7.67
N PRO A 267 6.00 -3.73 8.44
CA PRO A 267 4.56 -3.55 8.37
C PRO A 267 4.16 -2.07 8.47
N THR A 268 3.43 -1.60 7.49
CA THR A 268 2.94 -0.21 7.47
C THR A 268 1.71 -0.02 8.33
N SER A 269 0.97 -1.09 8.54
CA SER A 269 -0.15 -1.23 9.48
C SER A 269 -0.36 -2.70 9.81
N PRO A 270 -1.14 -3.04 10.85
CA PRO A 270 -1.50 -4.43 11.15
C PRO A 270 -2.18 -5.16 9.97
N ALA A 271 -2.89 -4.42 9.12
CA ALA A 271 -3.55 -4.96 7.93
C ALA A 271 -2.60 -5.19 6.74
N VAL A 272 -1.43 -4.55 6.72
CA VAL A 272 -0.46 -4.63 5.61
C VAL A 272 0.91 -5.11 6.12
N PRO A 273 0.98 -6.37 6.59
CA PRO A 273 2.18 -6.93 7.22
C PRO A 273 3.30 -7.26 6.21
N SER A 274 3.01 -7.29 4.92
CA SER A 274 3.97 -7.68 3.88
C SER A 274 3.82 -6.87 2.60
N PHE A 275 4.85 -6.87 1.76
CA PHE A 275 4.77 -6.30 0.41
C PHE A 275 3.65 -6.96 -0.41
N ALA A 276 3.49 -8.29 -0.29
CA ALA A 276 2.40 -9.00 -0.96
C ALA A 276 1.01 -8.45 -0.58
N SER A 277 0.81 -8.10 0.69
CA SER A 277 -0.45 -7.47 1.14
C SER A 277 -0.62 -6.04 0.62
N ALA A 278 0.46 -5.27 0.46
CA ALA A 278 0.39 -3.93 -0.15
C ALA A 278 -0.05 -4.01 -1.63
N VAL A 279 0.47 -4.98 -2.38
CA VAL A 279 0.02 -5.26 -3.76
C VAL A 279 -1.45 -5.73 -3.77
N GLY A 280 -1.79 -6.66 -2.89
CA GLY A 280 -3.16 -7.16 -2.76
C GLY A 280 -4.18 -6.07 -2.39
N TYR A 281 -3.77 -5.10 -1.57
CA TYR A 281 -4.59 -3.94 -1.21
C TYR A 281 -5.06 -3.18 -2.46
N ALA A 282 -4.18 -2.97 -3.44
CA ALA A 282 -4.53 -2.35 -4.71
C ALA A 282 -5.46 -3.22 -5.57
N MET A 283 -5.36 -4.55 -5.45
CA MET A 283 -6.09 -5.49 -6.30
C MET A 283 -7.49 -5.83 -5.80
N THR A 284 -7.66 -6.02 -4.48
CA THR A 284 -8.88 -6.59 -3.89
C THR A 284 -9.62 -5.65 -2.94
N GLY A 285 -8.94 -4.61 -2.44
CA GLY A 285 -9.48 -3.75 -1.39
C GLY A 285 -10.78 -3.05 -1.74
N LEU A 286 -10.93 -2.58 -2.99
CA LEU A 286 -12.16 -1.94 -3.45
C LEU A 286 -13.31 -2.94 -3.64
N GLY A 287 -13.00 -4.16 -4.10
CA GLY A 287 -14.00 -5.19 -4.39
C GLY A 287 -14.69 -5.78 -3.16
N CYS A 288 -14.16 -5.53 -1.97
CA CYS A 288 -14.70 -6.03 -0.71
C CYS A 288 -15.53 -5.01 0.10
N GLN A 289 -15.85 -3.85 -0.47
CA GLN A 289 -16.56 -2.78 0.24
C GLN A 289 -18.04 -3.10 0.49
N ILE A 290 -18.70 -3.77 -0.43
CA ILE A 290 -20.13 -4.15 -0.36
C ILE A 290 -20.30 -5.58 -0.87
N GLY A 291 -21.14 -6.37 -0.21
CA GLY A 291 -21.81 -7.53 -0.79
C GLY A 291 -21.22 -8.90 -0.56
N GLY A 292 -20.16 -9.08 0.23
CA GLY A 292 -19.81 -10.41 0.75
C GLY A 292 -18.41 -10.92 0.48
N PHE A 293 -17.67 -10.43 -0.52
CA PHE A 293 -16.26 -10.77 -0.62
C PHE A 293 -15.48 -10.29 0.60
N LYS A 294 -14.59 -11.16 1.11
CA LYS A 294 -13.57 -10.81 2.09
C LYS A 294 -12.20 -11.01 1.47
N HIS A 295 -11.26 -10.14 1.81
CA HIS A 295 -9.90 -10.12 1.24
C HIS A 295 -8.83 -10.73 2.14
N GLY A 296 -9.21 -11.58 3.10
CA GLY A 296 -8.28 -12.31 3.95
C GLY A 296 -7.62 -11.50 5.07
N TYR A 297 -8.17 -10.34 5.43
CA TYR A 297 -7.71 -9.61 6.62
C TYR A 297 -7.79 -10.52 7.86
N GLY A 298 -6.74 -10.50 8.69
CA GLY A 298 -6.64 -11.39 9.86
C GLY A 298 -6.26 -12.84 9.53
N THR A 299 -5.87 -13.14 8.29
CA THR A 299 -5.36 -14.46 7.89
C THR A 299 -3.89 -14.39 7.46
N THR A 300 -3.31 -15.56 7.12
CA THR A 300 -1.95 -15.66 6.54
C THR A 300 -1.77 -14.89 5.23
N TYR A 301 -2.86 -14.54 4.53
CA TYR A 301 -2.81 -13.88 3.21
C TYR A 301 -3.68 -12.62 3.13
N PRO A 302 -3.41 -11.57 3.92
CA PRO A 302 -4.19 -10.34 3.89
C PRO A 302 -4.19 -9.74 2.48
N PHE A 303 -5.37 -9.32 2.02
CA PHE A 303 -5.62 -8.78 0.68
C PHE A 303 -5.30 -9.72 -0.50
N ARG A 304 -4.94 -10.97 -0.22
CA ARG A 304 -4.61 -11.97 -1.24
C ARG A 304 -5.49 -13.21 -1.16
N LEU A 305 -6.28 -13.38 -0.10
CA LEU A 305 -7.21 -14.49 0.08
C LEU A 305 -8.64 -14.01 -0.13
N LEU A 306 -9.28 -14.45 -1.19
CA LEU A 306 -10.69 -14.17 -1.41
C LEU A 306 -11.55 -15.31 -0.85
N THR A 307 -12.54 -14.93 -0.05
CA THR A 307 -13.63 -15.81 0.37
C THR A 307 -14.97 -15.14 0.09
N PHE A 308 -16.01 -15.94 -0.10
CA PHE A 308 -17.38 -15.47 -0.26
C PHE A 308 -18.32 -16.44 0.46
N PRO A 309 -19.30 -15.96 1.26
CA PRO A 309 -20.30 -16.85 1.87
C PRO A 309 -20.96 -17.71 0.80
N SER A 310 -21.21 -19.00 1.11
CA SER A 310 -21.88 -19.95 0.20
C SER A 310 -21.17 -20.26 -1.13
N LYS A 311 -19.91 -19.84 -1.34
CA LYS A 311 -19.13 -20.18 -2.54
C LYS A 311 -17.81 -20.83 -2.17
N SER A 312 -17.51 -21.96 -2.79
CA SER A 312 -16.22 -22.62 -2.68
C SER A 312 -15.13 -21.83 -3.40
N PRO A 313 -13.84 -22.01 -3.05
CA PRO A 313 -12.74 -21.39 -3.78
C PRO A 313 -12.74 -21.71 -5.28
N SER A 314 -13.16 -22.90 -5.68
CA SER A 314 -13.28 -23.30 -7.08
C SER A 314 -14.39 -22.54 -7.82
N GLN A 315 -15.53 -22.33 -7.20
CA GLN A 315 -16.63 -21.53 -7.77
C GLN A 315 -16.22 -20.06 -7.94
N ILE A 316 -15.53 -19.48 -6.94
CA ILE A 316 -15.00 -18.12 -7.05
C ILE A 316 -13.97 -18.04 -8.18
N ALA A 317 -13.06 -19.04 -8.28
CA ALA A 317 -12.05 -19.08 -9.33
C ALA A 317 -12.65 -19.20 -10.73
N ALA A 318 -13.67 -20.05 -10.91
CA ALA A 318 -14.35 -20.24 -12.19
C ALA A 318 -14.99 -18.93 -12.67
N GLU A 319 -15.69 -18.21 -11.77
CA GLU A 319 -16.29 -16.92 -12.11
C GLU A 319 -15.24 -15.87 -12.45
N LEU A 320 -14.19 -15.72 -11.65
CA LEU A 320 -13.16 -14.70 -11.90
C LEU A 320 -12.32 -15.00 -13.14
N ARG A 321 -12.05 -16.28 -13.45
CA ARG A 321 -11.38 -16.67 -14.70
C ARG A 321 -12.21 -16.36 -15.95
N SER A 322 -13.52 -16.48 -15.88
CA SER A 322 -14.42 -16.19 -17.01
C SER A 322 -14.32 -14.74 -17.50
N TYR A 323 -13.78 -13.84 -16.69
CA TYR A 323 -13.60 -12.43 -17.05
C TYR A 323 -12.30 -12.14 -17.83
N GLY A 324 -11.37 -13.10 -17.91
CA GLY A 324 -10.16 -12.95 -18.69
C GLY A 324 -9.19 -11.86 -18.16
N ILE A 325 -9.16 -11.61 -16.84
CA ILE A 325 -8.31 -10.59 -16.23
C ILE A 325 -6.84 -10.95 -16.43
N ARG A 326 -6.09 -10.09 -17.12
CA ARG A 326 -4.68 -10.36 -17.45
C ARG A 326 -3.77 -10.14 -16.25
N GLY A 327 -2.69 -10.91 -16.19
CA GLY A 327 -1.64 -10.77 -15.17
C GLY A 327 -2.02 -11.30 -13.79
N VAL A 328 -3.20 -11.93 -13.64
CA VAL A 328 -3.67 -12.51 -12.37
C VAL A 328 -3.68 -14.03 -12.46
N SER A 329 -3.34 -14.68 -11.35
CA SER A 329 -3.48 -16.14 -11.19
C SER A 329 -4.33 -16.46 -9.96
N TYR A 330 -4.97 -17.63 -9.98
CA TYR A 330 -5.88 -18.06 -8.92
C TYR A 330 -5.55 -19.47 -8.48
N ARG A 331 -5.41 -19.67 -7.16
CA ARG A 331 -5.13 -20.97 -6.56
C ARG A 331 -5.96 -21.16 -5.30
N ALA A 332 -6.69 -22.27 -5.18
CA ALA A 332 -7.33 -22.67 -3.94
C ALA A 332 -6.27 -22.96 -2.87
N VAL A 333 -6.42 -22.41 -1.69
CA VAL A 333 -5.49 -22.57 -0.56
C VAL A 333 -6.25 -22.69 0.74
N VAL A 334 -5.57 -23.27 1.72
CA VAL A 334 -5.98 -23.24 3.12
C VAL A 334 -5.11 -22.23 3.84
N ALA A 335 -5.71 -21.16 4.31
CA ALA A 335 -5.08 -20.17 5.18
C ALA A 335 -5.36 -20.52 6.66
N LYS A 336 -4.68 -19.82 7.56
CA LYS A 336 -4.99 -19.78 8.99
C LYS A 336 -5.37 -18.35 9.38
N ASP A 337 -6.39 -18.20 10.23
CA ASP A 337 -6.69 -16.92 10.84
C ASP A 337 -5.76 -16.62 12.05
N SER A 338 -5.93 -15.48 12.68
CA SER A 338 -5.15 -15.04 13.84
C SER A 338 -5.28 -15.95 15.08
N LYS A 339 -6.31 -16.82 15.11
CA LYS A 339 -6.54 -17.83 16.15
C LYS A 339 -6.07 -19.22 15.74
N GLY A 340 -5.43 -19.35 14.56
CA GLY A 340 -4.99 -20.64 14.00
C GLY A 340 -6.09 -21.45 13.30
N LYS A 341 -7.33 -20.97 13.25
CA LYS A 341 -8.44 -21.64 12.58
C LYS A 341 -8.22 -21.66 11.08
N ARG A 342 -8.52 -22.83 10.49
CA ARG A 342 -8.45 -23.05 9.05
C ARG A 342 -9.49 -22.20 8.29
N VAL A 343 -9.04 -21.56 7.20
CA VAL A 343 -9.87 -20.76 6.30
C VAL A 343 -9.57 -21.19 4.86
N ASP A 344 -10.53 -21.86 4.24
CA ASP A 344 -10.43 -22.23 2.83
C ASP A 344 -10.78 -21.01 1.96
N GLY A 345 -9.92 -20.67 1.00
CA GLY A 345 -10.10 -19.49 0.17
C GLY A 345 -9.33 -19.55 -1.15
N LEU A 346 -9.57 -18.57 -1.98
CA LEU A 346 -8.91 -18.40 -3.26
C LEU A 346 -7.75 -17.41 -3.10
N TYR A 347 -6.51 -17.90 -3.22
CA TYR A 347 -5.34 -17.03 -3.28
C TYR A 347 -5.24 -16.37 -4.65
N VAL A 348 -5.11 -15.05 -4.63
CA VAL A 348 -4.89 -14.23 -5.82
C VAL A 348 -3.40 -14.01 -6.01
N GLY A 349 -2.84 -14.63 -7.03
CA GLY A 349 -1.44 -14.48 -7.47
C GLY A 349 -1.29 -13.43 -8.55
N ILE A 350 -0.04 -13.09 -8.88
CA ILE A 350 0.34 -12.30 -10.04
C ILE A 350 1.13 -13.22 -10.96
N SER A 351 0.63 -13.40 -12.18
CA SER A 351 1.32 -14.17 -13.23
C SER A 351 2.18 -13.28 -14.12
N ASP A 352 1.77 -12.03 -14.33
CA ASP A 352 2.53 -11.04 -15.09
C ASP A 352 2.21 -9.63 -14.60
N TRP A 353 3.23 -8.97 -14.00
CA TRP A 353 3.09 -7.60 -13.51
C TRP A 353 2.88 -6.58 -14.62
N ASN A 354 3.46 -6.79 -15.79
CA ASN A 354 3.43 -5.82 -16.87
C ASN A 354 2.01 -5.69 -17.46
N SER A 355 1.34 -6.82 -17.70
CA SER A 355 -0.03 -6.83 -18.21
C SER A 355 -1.09 -6.56 -17.13
N LEU A 356 -0.76 -6.68 -15.84
CA LEU A 356 -1.69 -6.48 -14.73
C LEU A 356 -2.18 -5.03 -14.67
N ARG A 357 -3.50 -4.86 -14.60
CA ARG A 357 -4.18 -3.64 -14.15
C ARG A 357 -4.66 -3.88 -12.71
N PRO A 358 -3.98 -3.35 -11.68
CA PRO A 358 -4.23 -3.77 -10.30
C PRO A 358 -5.68 -3.64 -9.84
N THR A 359 -6.38 -2.59 -10.24
CA THR A 359 -7.75 -2.32 -9.78
C THR A 359 -8.83 -3.13 -10.51
N GLU A 360 -8.54 -3.67 -11.68
CA GLU A 360 -9.51 -4.35 -12.56
C GLU A 360 -10.22 -5.50 -11.83
N LEU A 361 -9.47 -6.31 -11.08
CA LEU A 361 -10.02 -7.43 -10.31
C LEU A 361 -11.12 -6.97 -9.34
N SER A 362 -10.91 -5.85 -8.63
CA SER A 362 -11.91 -5.32 -7.69
C SER A 362 -13.25 -5.02 -8.36
N PHE A 363 -13.24 -4.49 -9.58
CA PHE A 363 -14.47 -4.15 -10.29
C PHE A 363 -15.21 -5.40 -10.82
N TYR A 364 -14.46 -6.41 -11.25
CA TYR A 364 -15.06 -7.71 -11.57
C TYR A 364 -15.56 -8.45 -10.32
N MET A 365 -14.90 -8.31 -9.17
CA MET A 365 -15.43 -8.81 -7.88
C MET A 365 -16.77 -8.17 -7.54
N MET A 366 -16.97 -6.88 -7.77
CA MET A 366 -18.26 -6.20 -7.55
C MET A 366 -19.36 -6.78 -8.46
N LYS A 367 -19.04 -7.04 -9.73
CA LYS A 367 -19.95 -7.71 -10.68
C LYS A 367 -20.29 -9.15 -10.22
N ALA A 368 -19.27 -9.93 -9.85
CA ALA A 368 -19.43 -11.30 -9.34
C ALA A 368 -20.25 -11.32 -8.03
N THR A 369 -20.09 -10.30 -7.17
CA THR A 369 -20.89 -10.14 -5.95
C THR A 369 -22.39 -10.13 -6.25
N CYS A 370 -22.83 -9.40 -7.28
CA CYS A 370 -24.24 -9.37 -7.68
C CYS A 370 -24.73 -10.73 -8.18
N LYS A 371 -23.91 -11.46 -8.97
CA LYS A 371 -24.22 -12.81 -9.42
C LYS A 371 -24.34 -13.78 -8.25
N PHE A 372 -23.39 -13.77 -7.33
CA PHE A 372 -23.36 -14.71 -6.20
C PHE A 372 -24.50 -14.50 -5.21
N ASN A 373 -24.99 -13.27 -5.07
CA ASN A 373 -26.16 -12.93 -4.25
C ASN A 373 -27.51 -13.10 -4.98
N GLY A 374 -27.53 -13.50 -6.25
CA GLY A 374 -28.75 -13.60 -7.04
C GLY A 374 -29.50 -12.27 -7.22
N GLY A 375 -28.81 -11.12 -7.09
CA GLY A 375 -29.41 -9.82 -7.24
C GLY A 375 -28.45 -8.64 -6.98
N ASN A 376 -28.90 -7.44 -7.30
CA ASN A 376 -28.07 -6.24 -7.19
C ASN A 376 -28.01 -5.73 -5.74
N VAL A 377 -26.97 -6.11 -5.01
CA VAL A 377 -26.73 -5.69 -3.62
C VAL A 377 -26.37 -4.21 -3.50
N PHE A 378 -25.81 -3.61 -4.55
CA PHE A 378 -25.45 -2.17 -4.56
C PHE A 378 -26.70 -1.31 -4.61
N ALA A 379 -27.73 -1.72 -5.35
CA ALA A 379 -29.04 -1.01 -5.38
C ALA A 379 -29.73 -1.00 -4.01
N ARG A 380 -29.42 -1.98 -3.15
CA ARG A 380 -30.03 -2.13 -1.81
C ARG A 380 -29.11 -1.63 -0.69
N ALA A 381 -27.97 -1.06 -1.01
CA ALA A 381 -27.00 -0.60 -0.02
C ALA A 381 -27.54 0.59 0.80
N GLY A 382 -27.27 0.60 2.10
CA GLY A 382 -27.64 1.72 2.99
C GLY A 382 -26.77 2.96 2.77
N LYS A 383 -27.28 4.14 3.13
CA LYS A 383 -26.63 5.45 2.92
C LYS A 383 -25.17 5.48 3.39
N ASN A 384 -24.87 4.92 4.57
CA ASN A 384 -23.50 4.89 5.10
C ASN A 384 -22.56 4.01 4.27
N GLN A 385 -23.04 2.85 3.79
CA GLN A 385 -22.28 1.97 2.90
C GLN A 385 -22.00 2.67 1.57
N ILE A 386 -22.99 3.33 0.98
CA ILE A 386 -22.86 4.11 -0.27
C ILE A 386 -21.82 5.21 -0.09
N SER A 387 -21.91 5.97 1.00
CA SER A 387 -20.95 7.04 1.30
C SER A 387 -19.52 6.52 1.42
N LEU A 388 -19.32 5.45 2.18
CA LEU A 388 -17.99 4.84 2.39
C LEU A 388 -17.45 4.25 1.09
N PHE A 389 -18.26 3.51 0.34
CA PHE A 389 -17.90 2.96 -0.97
C PHE A 389 -17.41 4.05 -1.93
N ASN A 390 -18.18 5.11 -2.09
CA ASN A 390 -17.84 6.19 -3.00
C ASN A 390 -16.58 6.96 -2.58
N LYS A 391 -16.33 7.15 -1.29
CA LYS A 391 -15.08 7.73 -0.78
C LYS A 391 -13.84 6.88 -1.15
N HIS A 392 -13.97 5.56 -1.13
CA HIS A 392 -12.88 4.65 -1.50
C HIS A 392 -12.71 4.53 -3.01
N VAL A 393 -13.79 4.22 -3.74
CA VAL A 393 -13.76 4.04 -5.19
C VAL A 393 -13.53 5.36 -5.92
N GLY A 394 -14.19 6.42 -5.47
CA GLY A 394 -14.01 7.78 -5.99
C GLY A 394 -14.59 8.00 -7.39
N SER A 395 -15.65 7.28 -7.79
CA SER A 395 -16.25 7.41 -9.12
C SER A 395 -17.78 7.36 -9.05
N GLN A 396 -18.41 8.48 -9.31
CA GLN A 396 -19.88 8.60 -9.42
C GLN A 396 -20.44 7.79 -10.59
N GLU A 397 -19.74 7.79 -11.71
CA GLU A 397 -20.16 7.05 -12.90
C GLU A 397 -20.20 5.54 -12.61
N TRP A 398 -19.18 5.03 -11.91
CA TRP A 398 -19.15 3.62 -11.53
C TRP A 398 -20.26 3.28 -10.54
N TRP A 399 -20.51 4.15 -9.57
CA TRP A 399 -21.61 3.93 -8.64
C TRP A 399 -22.94 3.80 -9.38
N ARG A 400 -23.23 4.71 -10.32
CA ARG A 400 -24.44 4.63 -11.15
C ARG A 400 -24.51 3.34 -11.94
N GLU A 401 -23.42 2.94 -12.60
CA GLU A 401 -23.34 1.73 -13.39
C GLU A 401 -23.63 0.48 -12.55
N ILE A 402 -22.90 0.29 -11.46
CA ILE A 402 -23.01 -0.94 -10.65
C ILE A 402 -24.34 -1.00 -9.88
N SER A 403 -24.82 0.13 -9.34
CA SER A 403 -26.08 0.16 -8.61
C SER A 403 -27.31 0.01 -9.51
N THR A 404 -27.21 0.35 -10.80
CA THR A 404 -28.29 0.15 -11.77
C THR A 404 -28.24 -1.22 -12.43
N LYS A 405 -27.05 -1.63 -12.93
CA LYS A 405 -26.90 -2.82 -13.79
C LYS A 405 -26.44 -4.07 -13.04
N GLY A 406 -25.87 -3.95 -11.84
CA GLY A 406 -25.44 -5.09 -11.01
C GLY A 406 -24.55 -6.07 -11.78
N ALA A 407 -25.00 -7.32 -11.93
CA ALA A 407 -24.29 -8.36 -12.66
C ALA A 407 -24.10 -8.05 -14.17
N ASN A 408 -24.85 -7.13 -14.74
CA ASN A 408 -24.74 -6.70 -16.14
C ASN A 408 -23.86 -5.46 -16.32
N ALA A 409 -23.22 -4.93 -15.27
CA ALA A 409 -22.34 -3.78 -15.35
C ALA A 409 -21.20 -4.00 -16.37
N ASN A 410 -20.93 -2.99 -17.19
CA ASN A 410 -19.90 -3.05 -18.22
C ASN A 410 -18.52 -2.68 -17.66
N VAL A 411 -17.93 -3.59 -16.86
CA VAL A 411 -16.63 -3.38 -16.21
C VAL A 411 -15.54 -3.02 -17.22
N LYS A 412 -15.49 -3.72 -18.37
CA LYS A 412 -14.46 -3.51 -19.39
C LYS A 412 -14.42 -2.06 -19.88
N TYR A 413 -15.59 -1.47 -20.16
CA TYR A 413 -15.68 -0.07 -20.61
C TYR A 413 -15.04 0.88 -19.59
N TYR A 414 -15.36 0.73 -18.30
CA TYR A 414 -14.85 1.62 -17.25
C TYR A 414 -13.36 1.41 -17.00
N VAL A 415 -12.90 0.18 -16.95
CA VAL A 415 -11.46 -0.14 -16.79
C VAL A 415 -10.64 0.45 -17.94
N ASP A 416 -11.10 0.33 -19.20
CA ASP A 416 -10.41 0.91 -20.36
C ASP A 416 -10.46 2.44 -20.36
N LYS A 417 -11.59 3.07 -19.95
CA LYS A 417 -11.71 4.50 -19.75
C LYS A 417 -10.73 5.02 -18.71
N TRP A 418 -10.69 4.39 -17.52
CA TRP A 418 -9.79 4.81 -16.44
C TRP A 418 -8.33 4.57 -16.79
N TYR A 419 -8.02 3.52 -17.52
CA TYR A 419 -6.65 3.31 -17.99
C TYR A 419 -6.18 4.47 -18.86
N ARG A 420 -6.98 4.96 -19.80
CA ARG A 420 -6.64 6.15 -20.61
C ARG A 420 -6.43 7.37 -19.73
N GLN A 421 -7.35 7.68 -18.82
CA GLN A 421 -7.23 8.80 -17.88
C GLN A 421 -5.99 8.67 -16.98
N ALA A 422 -5.67 7.46 -16.56
CA ALA A 422 -4.47 7.18 -15.76
C ALA A 422 -3.17 7.45 -16.55
N GLN A 423 -3.13 7.13 -17.86
CA GLN A 423 -1.98 7.47 -18.71
C GLN A 423 -1.85 8.98 -18.93
N GLU A 424 -2.95 9.70 -19.10
CA GLU A 424 -2.97 11.17 -19.17
C GLU A 424 -2.42 11.77 -17.85
N PHE A 425 -2.90 11.28 -16.71
CA PHE A 425 -2.38 11.69 -15.39
C PHE A 425 -0.88 11.40 -15.27
N LYS A 426 -0.43 10.22 -15.66
CA LYS A 426 0.99 9.83 -15.65
C LYS A 426 1.84 10.84 -16.42
N LYS A 427 1.40 11.21 -17.62
CA LYS A 427 2.07 12.23 -18.46
C LYS A 427 2.06 13.61 -17.78
N ALA A 428 0.90 14.06 -17.29
CA ALA A 428 0.74 15.37 -16.67
C ALA A 428 1.50 15.51 -15.33
N SER A 429 1.63 14.41 -14.57
CA SER A 429 2.32 14.38 -13.29
C SER A 429 3.85 14.25 -13.40
N SER A 430 4.40 13.98 -14.57
CA SER A 430 5.85 13.77 -14.78
C SER A 430 6.71 14.95 -14.33
N LYS A 431 6.19 16.17 -14.42
CA LYS A 431 6.87 17.39 -13.92
C LYS A 431 7.12 17.41 -12.40
N TYR A 432 6.49 16.52 -11.65
CA TYR A 432 6.68 16.38 -10.22
C TYR A 432 7.65 15.26 -9.85
N TYR A 433 8.08 14.46 -10.83
CA TYR A 433 8.97 13.33 -10.59
C TYR A 433 10.33 13.79 -10.04
N LEU A 434 10.84 12.98 -9.12
CA LEU A 434 12.17 13.11 -8.53
C LEU A 434 13.13 12.05 -9.07
N TYR A 435 12.61 11.02 -9.73
CA TYR A 435 13.36 9.83 -10.12
C TYR A 435 13.10 9.47 -11.58
N GLY A 436 14.16 9.02 -12.24
CA GLY A 436 14.10 8.44 -13.58
C GLY A 436 13.64 6.97 -13.60
N ASN A 437 13.60 6.41 -14.81
CA ASN A 437 13.30 4.98 -15.05
C ASN A 437 14.52 4.09 -14.81
#